data_c8a65ef332be68b9e638901835110c51
#
_entry.id   c8a65ef332be68b9e638901835110c51
#
_cell.length_a   1.000
_cell.length_b   1.000
_cell.length_c   1.000
_cell.angle_alpha   90.00
_cell.angle_beta   90.00
_cell.angle_gamma   90.00
#
_symmetry.space_group_name_H-M   'P 1'
#
loop_
_entity.id
_entity.type
_entity.pdbx_description
1 polymer ?
#
loop_
_entity_poly.entity_id
_entity_poly.type
_entity_poly.pdbx_seq_one_letter_code
_entity_poly.pdbx_strand_id
1 'polypeptide(L)'
;MPGPALDPRKIPRQQRSKAMVDLILEAATRVLRRESLAGFNTNRVAEVAGISVGSLYQYFPNKAALVTALIDRAQAAIAEAICTLVRELDGHSFEEALSAMAAYSVRQQYGDPVLAAALDHEEKRLPIQRRLREAELKIVAAVQLLLDRHAGRLSPALPAGAARDCLAIARALVEADAGRGAAPPPDLEARVLRALHGYLTVAPIGRAPAAEATSVPRGRRVRARSAGAPRPGRATQRRPR
;
A
#
# COMPACT_ATOMS: atom_id res chain seq x y z
N MET A 1 -24.67 -8.54 -11.01
CA MET A 1 -23.88 -8.74 -12.26
C MET A 1 -22.54 -9.31 -11.86
N PRO A 2 -22.08 -10.46 -12.41
CA PRO A 2 -20.72 -10.91 -12.18
C PRO A 2 -19.74 -9.87 -12.74
N GLY A 3 -18.69 -9.56 -11.98
CA GLY A 3 -17.66 -8.63 -12.41
C GLY A 3 -16.90 -9.12 -13.65
N PRO A 4 -16.13 -8.26 -14.33
CA PRO A 4 -15.36 -8.66 -15.50
C PRO A 4 -14.37 -9.77 -15.13
N ALA A 5 -14.25 -10.78 -16.02
CA ALA A 5 -13.23 -11.81 -15.87
C ALA A 5 -11.84 -11.16 -15.92
N LEU A 6 -11.09 -11.26 -14.83
CA LEU A 6 -9.75 -10.66 -14.69
C LEU A 6 -8.61 -11.65 -15.01
N ASP A 7 -8.95 -12.93 -15.18
CA ASP A 7 -7.96 -13.98 -15.43
C ASP A 7 -7.76 -14.25 -16.92
N PRO A 8 -6.51 -14.59 -17.34
CA PRO A 8 -6.25 -15.11 -18.68
C PRO A 8 -7.04 -16.39 -18.92
N ARG A 9 -7.62 -16.56 -20.10
CA ARG A 9 -8.37 -17.78 -20.47
C ARG A 9 -7.51 -19.03 -20.51
N LYS A 10 -6.23 -18.90 -20.79
CA LYS A 10 -5.26 -19.99 -20.83
C LYS A 10 -4.11 -19.67 -19.88
N ILE A 11 -3.89 -20.54 -18.89
CA ILE A 11 -2.64 -20.54 -18.12
C ILE A 11 -1.60 -21.22 -19.02
N PRO A 12 -0.53 -20.51 -19.41
CA PRO A 12 0.46 -21.06 -20.32
C PRO A 12 1.25 -22.18 -19.63
N ARG A 13 0.94 -23.43 -19.98
CA ARG A 13 1.70 -24.62 -19.53
C ARG A 13 2.85 -24.98 -20.47
N GLN A 14 2.83 -24.50 -21.72
CA GLN A 14 3.84 -24.77 -22.73
C GLN A 14 4.66 -23.51 -23.00
N GLN A 15 5.94 -23.67 -23.31
CA GLN A 15 6.89 -22.58 -23.57
C GLN A 15 6.40 -21.62 -24.67
N ARG A 16 5.77 -22.16 -25.74
CA ARG A 16 5.18 -21.37 -26.83
C ARG A 16 4.02 -20.47 -26.37
N SER A 17 3.21 -20.94 -25.44
CA SER A 17 2.12 -20.14 -24.85
C SER A 17 2.63 -19.04 -23.95
N LYS A 18 3.72 -19.27 -23.21
CA LYS A 18 4.38 -18.24 -22.40
C LYS A 18 4.95 -17.12 -23.28
N ALA A 19 5.69 -17.48 -24.31
CA ALA A 19 6.23 -16.52 -25.28
C ALA A 19 5.14 -15.65 -25.93
N MET A 20 3.96 -16.21 -26.22
CA MET A 20 2.83 -15.45 -26.77
C MET A 20 2.26 -14.47 -25.74
N VAL A 21 2.09 -14.88 -24.48
CA VAL A 21 1.65 -13.98 -23.39
C VAL A 21 2.63 -12.85 -23.21
N ASP A 22 3.93 -13.14 -23.18
CA ASP A 22 4.98 -12.12 -23.03
C ASP A 22 4.95 -11.13 -24.21
N LEU A 23 4.83 -11.61 -25.46
CA LEU A 23 4.68 -10.77 -26.64
C LEU A 23 3.47 -9.81 -26.52
N ILE A 24 2.32 -10.33 -26.09
CA ILE A 24 1.11 -9.50 -25.91
C ILE A 24 1.32 -8.46 -24.81
N LEU A 25 1.91 -8.83 -23.67
CA LEU A 25 2.15 -7.91 -22.56
C LEU A 25 3.20 -6.85 -22.92
N GLU A 26 4.23 -7.18 -23.70
CA GLU A 26 5.17 -6.18 -24.21
C GLU A 26 4.53 -5.21 -25.19
N ALA A 27 3.68 -5.70 -26.09
CA ALA A 27 2.93 -4.85 -27.00
C ALA A 27 1.98 -3.92 -26.22
N ALA A 28 1.28 -4.44 -25.22
CA ALA A 28 0.38 -3.69 -24.36
C ALA A 28 1.15 -2.58 -23.60
N THR A 29 2.33 -2.89 -23.05
CA THR A 29 3.22 -1.89 -22.43
C THR A 29 3.60 -0.80 -23.42
N ARG A 30 3.97 -1.14 -24.65
CA ARG A 30 4.31 -0.16 -25.70
C ARG A 30 3.13 0.73 -26.06
N VAL A 31 1.92 0.19 -26.15
CA VAL A 31 0.70 0.96 -26.41
C VAL A 31 0.42 1.94 -25.27
N LEU A 32 0.49 1.48 -24.01
CA LEU A 32 0.29 2.35 -22.85
C LEU A 32 1.30 3.52 -22.81
N ARG A 33 2.57 3.26 -23.10
CA ARG A 33 3.61 4.30 -23.14
C ARG A 33 3.39 5.35 -24.21
N ARG A 34 2.90 4.94 -25.39
CA ARG A 34 2.73 5.84 -26.55
C ARG A 34 1.38 6.54 -26.58
N GLU A 35 0.33 5.87 -26.19
CA GLU A 35 -1.04 6.28 -26.41
C GLU A 35 -1.81 6.51 -25.11
N SER A 36 -1.17 6.27 -23.96
CA SER A 36 -1.76 6.34 -22.61
C SER A 36 -3.00 5.45 -22.46
N LEU A 37 -3.73 5.55 -21.36
CA LEU A 37 -4.99 4.81 -21.16
C LEU A 37 -6.09 5.18 -22.16
N ALA A 38 -6.05 6.40 -22.72
CA ALA A 38 -7.07 6.89 -23.65
C ALA A 38 -7.03 6.13 -24.98
N GLY A 39 -5.83 5.86 -25.50
CA GLY A 39 -5.64 5.07 -26.74
C GLY A 39 -5.58 3.57 -26.53
N PHE A 40 -5.47 3.11 -25.29
CA PHE A 40 -5.26 1.68 -24.99
C PHE A 40 -6.52 0.85 -25.22
N ASN A 41 -6.45 -0.04 -26.21
CA ASN A 41 -7.49 -1.03 -26.50
C ASN A 41 -6.87 -2.33 -27.06
N THR A 42 -7.63 -3.42 -27.02
CA THR A 42 -7.17 -4.75 -27.43
C THR A 42 -6.84 -4.87 -28.92
N ASN A 43 -7.54 -4.12 -29.80
CA ASN A 43 -7.25 -4.12 -31.23
C ASN A 43 -5.87 -3.50 -31.50
N ARG A 44 -5.58 -2.36 -30.86
CA ARG A 44 -4.29 -1.69 -30.97
C ARG A 44 -3.16 -2.54 -30.43
N VAL A 45 -3.39 -3.24 -29.31
CA VAL A 45 -2.40 -4.18 -28.75
C VAL A 45 -2.14 -5.35 -29.72
N ALA A 46 -3.18 -5.93 -30.31
CA ALA A 46 -3.05 -7.03 -31.28
C ALA A 46 -2.25 -6.59 -32.52
N GLU A 47 -2.53 -5.38 -33.03
CA GLU A 47 -1.79 -4.76 -34.14
C GLU A 47 -0.30 -4.60 -33.79
N VAL A 48 0.03 -4.01 -32.65
CA VAL A 48 1.41 -3.80 -32.19
C VAL A 48 2.13 -5.12 -31.91
N ALA A 49 1.39 -6.15 -31.46
CA ALA A 49 1.93 -7.51 -31.26
C ALA A 49 2.10 -8.30 -32.57
N GLY A 50 1.55 -7.82 -33.69
CA GLY A 50 1.59 -8.54 -34.97
C GLY A 50 0.74 -9.81 -34.97
N ILE A 51 -0.37 -9.85 -34.19
CA ILE A 51 -1.26 -11.02 -34.10
C ILE A 51 -2.71 -10.64 -34.44
N SER A 52 -3.53 -11.64 -34.76
CA SER A 52 -4.95 -11.38 -34.93
C SER A 52 -5.64 -11.04 -33.59
N VAL A 53 -6.66 -10.21 -33.62
CA VAL A 53 -7.50 -9.88 -32.44
C VAL A 53 -8.09 -11.15 -31.84
N GLY A 54 -8.51 -12.13 -32.69
CA GLY A 54 -9.01 -13.43 -32.25
C GLY A 54 -7.94 -14.21 -31.45
N SER A 55 -6.66 -14.14 -31.88
CA SER A 55 -5.54 -14.76 -31.14
C SER A 55 -5.36 -14.11 -29.78
N LEU A 56 -5.44 -12.77 -29.67
CA LEU A 56 -5.35 -12.07 -28.41
C LEU A 56 -6.47 -12.51 -27.44
N TYR A 57 -7.72 -12.59 -27.92
CA TYR A 57 -8.86 -13.01 -27.10
C TYR A 57 -8.79 -14.47 -26.64
N GLN A 58 -7.99 -15.31 -27.26
CA GLN A 58 -7.72 -16.66 -26.74
C GLN A 58 -6.95 -16.64 -25.42
N TYR A 59 -6.12 -15.61 -25.18
CA TYR A 59 -5.32 -15.44 -23.96
C TYR A 59 -6.00 -14.50 -22.97
N PHE A 60 -6.48 -13.35 -23.43
CA PHE A 60 -7.08 -12.31 -22.60
C PHE A 60 -8.52 -12.03 -23.04
N PRO A 61 -9.53 -12.42 -22.23
CA PRO A 61 -10.93 -12.33 -22.63
C PRO A 61 -11.44 -10.90 -22.81
N ASN A 62 -10.74 -9.91 -22.25
CA ASN A 62 -11.12 -8.50 -22.31
C ASN A 62 -9.94 -7.59 -21.92
N LYS A 63 -10.13 -6.27 -22.07
CA LYS A 63 -9.15 -5.24 -21.68
C LYS A 63 -8.76 -5.36 -20.20
N ALA A 64 -9.72 -5.60 -19.29
CA ALA A 64 -9.46 -5.67 -17.85
C ALA A 64 -8.51 -6.83 -17.50
N ALA A 65 -8.69 -8.02 -18.10
CA ALA A 65 -7.79 -9.15 -17.91
C ALA A 65 -6.36 -8.85 -18.40
N LEU A 66 -6.23 -8.16 -19.53
CA LEU A 66 -4.93 -7.75 -20.07
C LEU A 66 -4.24 -6.74 -19.15
N VAL A 67 -4.95 -5.73 -18.66
CA VAL A 67 -4.41 -4.73 -17.73
C VAL A 67 -4.05 -5.37 -16.38
N THR A 68 -4.89 -6.27 -15.88
CA THR A 68 -4.59 -7.03 -14.65
C THR A 68 -3.28 -7.80 -14.79
N ALA A 69 -3.05 -8.48 -15.91
CA ALA A 69 -1.80 -9.20 -16.15
C ALA A 69 -0.58 -8.27 -16.26
N LEU A 70 -0.76 -7.05 -16.78
CA LEU A 70 0.30 -6.03 -16.77
C LEU A 70 0.64 -5.60 -15.35
N ILE A 71 -0.36 -5.35 -14.52
CA ILE A 71 -0.17 -4.98 -13.11
C ILE A 71 0.51 -6.13 -12.36
N ASP A 72 0.04 -7.37 -12.50
CA ASP A 72 0.65 -8.55 -11.89
C ASP A 72 2.15 -8.65 -12.25
N ARG A 73 2.49 -8.48 -13.55
CA ARG A 73 3.87 -8.51 -14.02
C ARG A 73 4.71 -7.37 -13.45
N ALA A 74 4.17 -6.16 -13.38
CA ALA A 74 4.86 -5.02 -12.81
C ALA A 74 5.12 -5.21 -11.32
N GLN A 75 4.13 -5.64 -10.56
CA GLN A 75 4.25 -5.88 -9.11
C GLN A 75 5.23 -7.03 -8.81
N ALA A 76 5.21 -8.09 -9.61
CA ALA A 76 6.19 -9.17 -9.47
C ALA A 76 7.63 -8.69 -9.74
N ALA A 77 7.82 -7.84 -10.75
CA ALA A 77 9.12 -7.26 -11.08
C ALA A 77 9.62 -6.32 -9.95
N ILE A 78 8.74 -5.51 -9.37
CA ILE A 78 9.06 -4.66 -8.21
C ILE A 78 9.48 -5.51 -7.02
N ALA A 79 8.71 -6.57 -6.70
CA ALA A 79 9.04 -7.46 -5.60
C ALA A 79 10.40 -8.12 -5.77
N GLU A 80 10.72 -8.61 -6.96
CA GLU A 80 12.02 -9.23 -7.26
C GLU A 80 13.15 -8.21 -7.18
N ALA A 81 12.95 -7.00 -7.70
CA ALA A 81 13.95 -5.94 -7.63
C ALA A 81 14.24 -5.51 -6.19
N ILE A 82 13.22 -5.40 -5.33
CA ILE A 82 13.42 -5.08 -3.91
C ILE A 82 14.13 -6.22 -3.19
N CYS A 83 13.75 -7.48 -3.45
CA CYS A 83 14.43 -8.63 -2.88
C CYS A 83 15.91 -8.68 -3.30
N THR A 84 16.23 -8.34 -4.54
CA THR A 84 17.58 -8.26 -5.04
C THR A 84 18.35 -7.12 -4.37
N LEU A 85 17.76 -5.92 -4.32
CA LEU A 85 18.36 -4.76 -3.67
C LEU A 85 18.69 -5.05 -2.19
N VAL A 86 17.76 -5.65 -1.44
CA VAL A 86 18.00 -6.01 -0.03
C VAL A 86 19.12 -7.04 0.11
N ARG A 87 19.31 -7.95 -0.83
CA ARG A 87 20.45 -8.88 -0.84
C ARG A 87 21.78 -8.16 -1.11
N GLU A 88 21.79 -7.25 -2.08
CA GLU A 88 22.98 -6.47 -2.45
C GLU A 88 23.42 -5.51 -1.33
N LEU A 89 22.46 -5.08 -0.49
CA LEU A 89 22.74 -4.23 0.67
C LEU A 89 23.23 -4.99 1.90
N ASP A 90 23.56 -6.28 1.78
CA ASP A 90 24.18 -7.03 2.86
C ASP A 90 25.56 -6.46 3.21
N GLY A 91 25.79 -6.22 4.50
CA GLY A 91 27.03 -5.60 4.99
C GLY A 91 27.15 -4.07 4.82
N HIS A 92 26.18 -3.43 4.17
CA HIS A 92 26.13 -1.96 4.10
C HIS A 92 25.66 -1.34 5.43
N SER A 93 25.98 -0.06 5.64
CA SER A 93 25.47 0.69 6.79
C SER A 93 23.96 0.91 6.70
N PHE A 94 23.33 1.22 7.82
CA PHE A 94 21.90 1.55 7.87
C PHE A 94 21.55 2.74 6.98
N GLU A 95 22.39 3.76 6.99
CA GLU A 95 22.22 4.98 6.21
C GLU A 95 22.31 4.74 4.71
N GLU A 96 23.27 3.93 4.27
CA GLU A 96 23.39 3.52 2.86
C GLU A 96 22.20 2.67 2.40
N ALA A 97 21.78 1.72 3.23
CA ALA A 97 20.62 0.89 2.94
C ALA A 97 19.34 1.71 2.80
N LEU A 98 19.12 2.65 3.72
CA LEU A 98 17.94 3.50 3.70
C LEU A 98 17.94 4.46 2.51
N SER A 99 19.10 5.03 2.18
CA SER A 99 19.29 5.88 0.99
C SER A 99 19.00 5.12 -0.31
N ALA A 100 19.52 3.89 -0.43
CA ALA A 100 19.28 3.05 -1.60
C ALA A 100 17.79 2.70 -1.78
N MET A 101 17.08 2.42 -0.68
CA MET A 101 15.63 2.16 -0.70
C MET A 101 14.82 3.40 -1.07
N ALA A 102 15.19 4.58 -0.57
CA ALA A 102 14.56 5.84 -0.93
C ALA A 102 14.76 6.15 -2.43
N ALA A 103 15.99 6.04 -2.91
CA ALA A 103 16.33 6.23 -4.32
C ALA A 103 15.59 5.24 -5.23
N TYR A 104 15.47 3.97 -4.81
CA TYR A 104 14.70 2.96 -5.55
C TYR A 104 13.23 3.37 -5.66
N SER A 105 12.61 3.81 -4.57
CA SER A 105 11.18 4.21 -4.55
C SER A 105 10.90 5.34 -5.54
N VAL A 106 11.78 6.33 -5.60
CA VAL A 106 11.66 7.46 -6.56
C VAL A 106 11.86 6.97 -8.00
N ARG A 107 12.92 6.19 -8.27
CA ARG A 107 13.19 5.65 -9.62
C ARG A 107 12.06 4.77 -10.13
N GLN A 108 11.44 3.99 -9.26
CA GLN A 108 10.31 3.11 -9.61
C GLN A 108 9.13 3.90 -10.19
N GLN A 109 8.79 5.04 -9.60
CA GLN A 109 7.67 5.88 -10.03
C GLN A 109 8.00 6.74 -11.27
N TYR A 110 9.22 7.29 -11.31
CA TYR A 110 9.61 8.27 -12.31
C TYR A 110 10.43 7.70 -13.47
N GLY A 111 10.83 6.42 -13.41
CA GLY A 111 11.53 5.74 -14.52
C GLY A 111 10.65 5.57 -15.76
N ASP A 112 9.35 5.42 -15.58
CA ASP A 112 8.35 5.36 -16.65
C ASP A 112 7.02 5.95 -16.14
N PRO A 113 6.94 7.29 -16.01
CA PRO A 113 5.82 7.95 -15.33
C PRO A 113 4.47 7.73 -16.04
N VAL A 114 4.48 7.55 -17.36
CA VAL A 114 3.25 7.29 -18.13
C VAL A 114 2.71 5.90 -17.82
N LEU A 115 3.58 4.90 -17.81
CA LEU A 115 3.20 3.54 -17.47
C LEU A 115 2.79 3.41 -16.00
N ALA A 116 3.58 3.98 -15.09
CA ALA A 116 3.29 3.98 -13.67
C ALA A 116 1.91 4.59 -13.38
N ALA A 117 1.64 5.80 -13.86
CA ALA A 117 0.35 6.46 -13.67
C ALA A 117 -0.82 5.66 -14.26
N ALA A 118 -0.63 5.01 -15.42
CA ALA A 118 -1.64 4.18 -16.04
C ALA A 118 -1.96 2.93 -15.21
N LEU A 119 -0.93 2.25 -14.71
CA LEU A 119 -1.11 1.05 -13.89
C LEU A 119 -1.69 1.40 -12.51
N ASP A 120 -1.23 2.47 -11.86
CA ASP A 120 -1.76 2.95 -10.56
C ASP A 120 -3.25 3.31 -10.67
N HIS A 121 -3.64 3.98 -11.77
CA HIS A 121 -5.05 4.31 -12.00
C HIS A 121 -5.92 3.06 -12.11
N GLU A 122 -5.50 2.07 -12.89
CA GLU A 122 -6.24 0.84 -13.09
C GLU A 122 -6.20 -0.08 -11.84
N GLU A 123 -5.11 -0.09 -11.08
CA GLU A 123 -4.99 -0.81 -9.82
C GLU A 123 -6.05 -0.36 -8.81
N LYS A 124 -6.28 0.96 -8.70
CA LYS A 124 -7.31 1.54 -7.82
C LYS A 124 -8.74 1.24 -8.30
N ARG A 125 -8.93 1.04 -9.61
CA ARG A 125 -10.23 0.82 -10.24
C ARG A 125 -10.66 -0.65 -10.28
N LEU A 126 -9.70 -1.56 -10.40
CA LEU A 126 -9.96 -2.99 -10.53
C LEU A 126 -9.98 -3.70 -9.17
N PRO A 127 -10.85 -4.70 -8.95
CA PRO A 127 -10.90 -5.45 -7.69
C PRO A 127 -9.80 -6.52 -7.61
N ILE A 128 -8.53 -6.09 -7.64
CA ILE A 128 -7.36 -6.98 -7.72
C ILE A 128 -6.52 -7.04 -6.43
N GLN A 129 -6.94 -6.40 -5.35
CA GLN A 129 -6.19 -6.30 -4.09
C GLN A 129 -5.76 -7.67 -3.52
N ARG A 130 -6.61 -8.71 -3.71
CA ARG A 130 -6.25 -10.08 -3.28
C ARG A 130 -5.06 -10.63 -4.07
N ARG A 131 -4.97 -10.32 -5.37
CA ARG A 131 -3.89 -10.79 -6.25
C ARG A 131 -2.56 -10.12 -5.92
N LEU A 132 -2.59 -8.84 -5.57
CA LEU A 132 -1.40 -8.05 -5.24
C LEU A 132 -0.76 -8.46 -3.91
N ARG A 133 -1.53 -9.13 -3.05
CA ARG A 133 -1.07 -9.51 -1.70
C ARG A 133 0.18 -10.38 -1.70
N GLU A 134 0.37 -11.27 -2.68
CA GLU A 134 1.56 -12.12 -2.73
C GLU A 134 2.83 -11.28 -2.99
N ALA A 135 2.80 -10.37 -3.95
CA ALA A 135 3.91 -9.46 -4.22
C ALA A 135 4.16 -8.53 -3.02
N GLU A 136 3.09 -7.98 -2.42
CA GLU A 136 3.18 -7.16 -1.21
C GLU A 136 3.87 -7.91 -0.07
N LEU A 137 3.49 -9.16 0.20
CA LEU A 137 4.10 -9.97 1.27
C LEU A 137 5.59 -10.21 1.02
N LYS A 138 6.00 -10.46 -0.22
CA LYS A 138 7.43 -10.60 -0.57
C LYS A 138 8.20 -9.31 -0.30
N ILE A 139 7.64 -8.17 -0.69
CA ILE A 139 8.25 -6.86 -0.45
C ILE A 139 8.36 -6.58 1.06
N VAL A 140 7.28 -6.79 1.81
CA VAL A 140 7.27 -6.58 3.26
C VAL A 140 8.31 -7.48 3.94
N ALA A 141 8.41 -8.76 3.54
CA ALA A 141 9.40 -9.67 4.11
C ALA A 141 10.84 -9.23 3.79
N ALA A 142 11.11 -8.76 2.59
CA ALA A 142 12.42 -8.24 2.21
C ALA A 142 12.80 -6.99 3.01
N VAL A 143 11.87 -6.04 3.15
CA VAL A 143 12.09 -4.84 3.97
C VAL A 143 12.25 -5.20 5.45
N GLN A 144 11.47 -6.14 5.97
CA GLN A 144 11.63 -6.61 7.35
C GLN A 144 13.02 -7.21 7.57
N LEU A 145 13.52 -8.04 6.65
CA LEU A 145 14.87 -8.58 6.72
C LEU A 145 15.93 -7.46 6.78
N LEU A 146 15.76 -6.39 6.01
CA LEU A 146 16.64 -5.23 6.06
C LEU A 146 16.60 -4.55 7.44
N LEU A 147 15.42 -4.35 8.01
CA LEU A 147 15.26 -3.78 9.34
C LEU A 147 15.88 -4.65 10.42
N ASP A 148 15.69 -5.97 10.35
CA ASP A 148 16.24 -6.91 11.33
C ASP A 148 17.78 -6.90 11.35
N ARG A 149 18.43 -6.74 10.18
CA ARG A 149 19.89 -6.59 10.07
C ARG A 149 20.41 -5.33 10.80
N HIS A 150 19.59 -4.31 10.89
CA HIS A 150 19.94 -3.03 11.49
C HIS A 150 19.22 -2.77 12.82
N ALA A 151 18.74 -3.82 13.51
CA ALA A 151 17.92 -3.70 14.72
C ALA A 151 18.55 -2.80 15.80
N GLY A 152 19.88 -2.80 15.94
CA GLY A 152 20.61 -1.94 16.88
C GLY A 152 20.57 -0.43 16.60
N ARG A 153 20.10 -0.04 15.40
CA ARG A 153 19.95 1.37 14.96
C ARG A 153 18.52 1.85 15.05
N LEU A 154 17.58 0.94 15.28
CA LEU A 154 16.15 1.22 15.24
C LEU A 154 15.62 1.60 16.63
N SER A 155 14.55 2.37 16.66
CA SER A 155 13.82 2.65 17.90
C SER A 155 13.27 1.34 18.49
N PRO A 156 13.47 1.08 19.79
CA PRO A 156 12.95 -0.12 20.45
C PRO A 156 11.41 -0.18 20.53
N ALA A 157 10.75 0.93 20.22
CA ALA A 157 9.28 1.04 20.25
C ALA A 157 8.65 0.91 18.87
N LEU A 158 9.37 0.42 17.85
CA LEU A 158 8.80 0.19 16.53
C LEU A 158 7.71 -0.89 16.59
N PRO A 159 6.57 -0.68 15.93
CA PRO A 159 5.52 -1.69 15.84
C PRO A 159 5.96 -2.88 14.96
N ALA A 160 5.36 -4.04 15.17
CA ALA A 160 5.59 -5.23 14.36
C ALA A 160 5.28 -5.03 12.85
N GLY A 161 4.52 -3.97 12.50
CA GLY A 161 4.20 -3.58 11.13
C GLY A 161 5.17 -2.58 10.50
N ALA A 162 6.30 -2.24 11.12
CA ALA A 162 7.19 -1.17 10.69
C ALA A 162 7.64 -1.27 9.22
N ALA A 163 7.90 -2.48 8.71
CA ALA A 163 8.23 -2.68 7.31
C ALA A 163 7.10 -2.24 6.37
N ARG A 164 5.84 -2.53 6.72
CA ARG A 164 4.67 -2.09 5.95
C ARG A 164 4.47 -0.59 6.03
N ASP A 165 4.68 -0.02 7.21
CA ASP A 165 4.57 1.43 7.41
C ASP A 165 5.64 2.19 6.60
N CYS A 166 6.88 1.69 6.52
CA CYS A 166 7.94 2.23 5.67
C CYS A 166 7.52 2.27 4.20
N LEU A 167 6.93 1.16 3.70
CA LEU A 167 6.44 1.09 2.33
C LEU A 167 5.30 2.10 2.08
N ALA A 168 4.36 2.23 3.03
CA ALA A 168 3.27 3.18 2.95
C ALA A 168 3.77 4.64 2.95
N ILE A 169 4.73 4.98 3.82
CA ILE A 169 5.36 6.30 3.90
C ILE A 169 6.05 6.66 2.58
N ALA A 170 6.90 5.76 2.07
CA ALA A 170 7.63 5.98 0.82
C ALA A 170 6.65 6.17 -0.35
N ARG A 171 5.66 5.26 -0.49
CA ARG A 171 4.63 5.33 -1.52
C ARG A 171 3.83 6.63 -1.45
N ALA A 172 3.35 7.02 -0.27
CA ALA A 172 2.56 8.24 -0.10
C ALA A 172 3.32 9.52 -0.51
N LEU A 173 4.60 9.62 -0.16
CA LEU A 173 5.43 10.77 -0.53
C LEU A 173 5.70 10.82 -2.03
N VAL A 174 5.97 9.68 -2.65
CA VAL A 174 6.25 9.58 -4.08
C VAL A 174 4.98 9.84 -4.89
N GLU A 175 3.83 9.26 -4.52
CA GLU A 175 2.55 9.47 -5.19
C GLU A 175 2.01 10.90 -5.04
N ALA A 176 2.29 11.57 -3.91
CA ALA A 176 1.83 12.95 -3.67
C ALA A 176 2.35 13.95 -4.72
N ASP A 177 3.51 13.69 -5.28
CA ASP A 177 4.12 14.51 -6.33
C ASP A 177 3.95 13.90 -7.74
N ALA A 178 3.55 12.63 -7.83
CA ALA A 178 3.23 11.99 -9.10
C ALA A 178 2.06 12.71 -9.79
N GLY A 179 2.22 13.05 -11.07
CA GLY A 179 1.21 13.81 -11.82
C GLY A 179 1.40 15.32 -11.80
N ARG A 180 2.34 15.86 -11.01
CA ARG A 180 2.71 17.29 -11.06
C ARG A 180 3.78 17.60 -12.10
N GLY A 181 4.47 16.58 -12.61
CA GLY A 181 5.50 16.70 -13.63
C GLY A 181 6.07 15.34 -14.04
N ALA A 182 6.78 15.32 -15.19
CA ALA A 182 7.41 14.10 -15.70
C ALA A 182 8.70 13.72 -14.95
N ALA A 183 9.31 14.67 -14.23
CA ALA A 183 10.53 14.45 -13.45
C ALA A 183 10.24 14.56 -11.95
N PRO A 184 10.97 13.81 -11.10
CA PRO A 184 10.84 13.94 -9.66
C PRO A 184 11.29 15.32 -9.18
N PRO A 185 10.63 15.91 -8.16
CA PRO A 185 11.17 17.07 -7.46
C PRO A 185 12.58 16.79 -6.96
N PRO A 186 13.53 17.74 -7.05
CA PRO A 186 14.93 17.53 -6.71
C PRO A 186 15.17 17.13 -5.24
N ASP A 187 14.23 17.43 -4.35
CA ASP A 187 14.27 17.13 -2.93
C ASP A 187 13.48 15.85 -2.55
N LEU A 188 12.79 15.20 -3.48
CA LEU A 188 11.88 14.09 -3.18
C LEU A 188 12.60 12.93 -2.49
N GLU A 189 13.75 12.51 -3.00
CA GLU A 189 14.54 11.43 -2.39
C GLU A 189 14.95 11.77 -0.95
N ALA A 190 15.42 13.01 -0.72
CA ALA A 190 15.78 13.48 0.61
C ALA A 190 14.56 13.54 1.56
N ARG A 191 13.37 13.84 1.05
CA ARG A 191 12.12 13.83 1.84
C ARG A 191 11.73 12.42 2.23
N VAL A 192 11.78 11.46 1.30
CA VAL A 192 11.53 10.05 1.57
C VAL A 192 12.52 9.52 2.60
N LEU A 193 13.82 9.75 2.38
CA LEU A 193 14.89 9.35 3.31
C LEU A 193 14.67 9.91 4.72
N ARG A 194 14.37 11.19 4.84
CA ARG A 194 14.12 11.85 6.13
C ARG A 194 12.93 11.27 6.85
N ALA A 195 11.83 11.01 6.13
CA ALA A 195 10.63 10.44 6.71
C ALA A 195 10.85 9.02 7.22
N LEU A 196 11.51 8.18 6.43
CA LEU A 196 11.84 6.81 6.82
C LEU A 196 12.83 6.78 7.99
N HIS A 197 13.89 7.58 7.95
CA HIS A 197 14.86 7.67 9.03
C HIS A 197 14.19 8.12 10.34
N GLY A 198 13.38 9.21 10.29
CA GLY A 198 12.66 9.70 11.47
C GLY A 198 11.70 8.65 12.03
N TYR A 199 10.92 7.98 11.19
CA TYR A 199 10.02 6.92 11.63
C TYR A 199 10.75 5.75 12.30
N LEU A 200 11.90 5.35 11.76
CA LEU A 200 12.63 4.18 12.21
C LEU A 200 13.49 4.42 13.45
N THR A 201 13.99 5.64 13.65
CA THR A 201 15.02 5.93 14.70
C THR A 201 14.50 6.78 15.85
N VAL A 202 13.50 7.63 15.63
CA VAL A 202 12.98 8.52 16.68
C VAL A 202 12.04 7.73 17.61
N ALA A 203 12.26 7.89 18.92
CA ALA A 203 11.35 7.35 19.91
C ALA A 203 9.95 7.95 19.72
N PRO A 204 8.88 7.18 19.96
CA PRO A 204 7.52 7.72 19.87
C PRO A 204 7.37 8.91 20.80
N ILE A 205 6.77 9.98 20.30
CA ILE A 205 6.38 11.14 21.11
C ILE A 205 5.48 10.59 22.22
N GLY A 206 5.98 10.62 23.47
CA GLY A 206 5.30 10.00 24.59
C GLY A 206 3.84 10.49 24.67
N ARG A 207 2.93 9.56 24.68
CA ARG A 207 1.61 9.83 25.24
C ARG A 207 1.93 10.26 26.69
N ALA A 208 1.65 11.51 27.06
CA ALA A 208 1.75 11.96 28.43
C ALA A 208 1.14 10.86 29.31
N PRO A 209 1.83 10.38 30.37
CA PRO A 209 1.25 9.35 31.23
C PRO A 209 -0.16 9.82 31.56
N ALA A 210 -1.15 8.98 31.31
CA ALA A 210 -2.52 9.28 31.70
C ALA A 210 -2.41 9.68 33.16
N ALA A 211 -2.71 10.94 33.49
CA ALA A 211 -2.62 11.47 34.84
C ALA A 211 -3.24 10.40 35.73
N GLU A 212 -2.44 9.84 36.63
CA GLU A 212 -2.90 8.90 37.64
C GLU A 212 -4.20 9.48 38.18
N ALA A 213 -5.29 8.78 37.97
CA ALA A 213 -6.56 9.18 38.50
C ALA A 213 -6.34 9.30 40.01
N THR A 214 -6.18 10.53 40.45
CA THR A 214 -6.01 10.89 41.85
C THR A 214 -7.14 10.17 42.59
N SER A 215 -6.76 9.15 43.33
CA SER A 215 -7.68 8.41 44.17
C SER A 215 -8.27 9.41 45.15
N VAL A 216 -9.50 9.83 44.88
CA VAL A 216 -10.30 10.62 45.82
C VAL A 216 -10.36 9.82 47.12
N PRO A 217 -9.81 10.31 48.25
CA PRO A 217 -9.89 9.59 49.50
C PRO A 217 -11.35 9.41 49.86
N ARG A 218 -11.77 8.16 49.98
CA ARG A 218 -13.12 7.81 50.45
C ARG A 218 -13.36 8.47 51.80
N GLY A 219 -14.13 9.56 51.78
CA GLY A 219 -14.57 10.28 52.96
C GLY A 219 -15.20 9.34 53.97
N ARG A 220 -14.69 9.46 55.20
CA ARG A 220 -15.12 8.84 56.43
C ARG A 220 -16.61 8.95 56.59
N ARG A 221 -17.33 7.80 56.61
CA ARG A 221 -18.77 7.74 56.94
C ARG A 221 -19.01 8.36 58.32
N VAL A 222 -19.57 9.56 58.34
CA VAL A 222 -20.15 10.13 59.54
C VAL A 222 -21.51 9.44 59.78
N ARG A 223 -21.61 8.71 60.89
CA ARG A 223 -22.88 8.15 61.37
C ARG A 223 -23.80 9.31 61.77
N ALA A 224 -24.84 9.57 60.99
CA ALA A 224 -25.95 10.43 61.47
C ALA A 224 -26.88 9.62 62.36
N ARG A 225 -27.08 10.15 63.55
CA ARG A 225 -28.03 9.64 64.58
C ARG A 225 -29.45 9.89 64.10
N SER A 226 -30.27 8.91 64.37
CA SER A 226 -31.73 8.90 64.20
C SER A 226 -32.42 9.96 65.09
N ALA A 227 -33.28 10.76 64.53
CA ALA A 227 -34.37 11.46 65.29
C ALA A 227 -35.58 11.56 64.39
N GLY A 228 -36.66 10.92 64.88
CA GLY A 228 -38.03 11.32 64.95
C GLY A 228 -38.79 11.62 63.65
N ALA A 229 -39.68 10.68 63.33
CA ALA A 229 -40.77 10.95 62.44
C ALA A 229 -41.90 11.78 63.20
N PRO A 230 -42.73 12.52 62.48
CA PRO A 230 -44.15 12.26 62.61
C PRO A 230 -44.90 12.06 61.26
N ARG A 231 -45.98 11.33 61.38
CA ARG A 231 -46.95 10.88 60.37
C ARG A 231 -48.09 11.95 60.19
N PRO A 232 -49.16 11.67 59.41
CA PRO A 232 -49.39 12.21 58.08
C PRO A 232 -50.68 13.05 58.00
N GLY A 233 -50.77 13.86 56.96
CA GLY A 233 -51.98 14.57 56.61
C GLY A 233 -52.56 14.10 55.28
N ARG A 234 -53.81 13.72 55.36
CA ARG A 234 -54.71 13.16 54.36
C ARG A 234 -55.37 14.26 53.53
N ALA A 235 -55.82 13.88 52.34
CA ALA A 235 -56.86 14.48 51.50
C ALA A 235 -56.40 15.55 50.50
N THR A 236 -56.83 15.63 49.26
CA THR A 236 -58.08 15.22 48.61
C THR A 236 -57.98 15.31 47.13
N GLN A 237 -58.70 14.45 46.47
CA GLN A 237 -59.01 14.43 45.03
C GLN A 237 -59.49 15.78 44.47
N ARG A 238 -59.21 16.11 43.26
CA ARG A 238 -60.14 16.52 42.20
C ARG A 238 -59.55 16.46 40.79
N ARG A 239 -60.15 15.64 39.97
CA ARG A 239 -60.39 15.84 38.54
C ARG A 239 -61.62 16.73 38.40
N PRO A 240 -62.09 17.24 37.30
CA PRO A 240 -61.70 17.08 35.86
C PRO A 240 -61.75 18.41 35.04
N ARG A 241 -61.29 18.50 33.92
CA ARG A 241 -61.92 18.46 32.57
C ARG A 241 -60.88 18.57 31.50
#